data_8ce377962594698c64fc33b70dbbf114
#
_entry.id   8ce377962594698c64fc33b70dbbf114
#
_cell.length_a   1.000
_cell.length_b   1.000
_cell.length_c   1.000
_cell.angle_alpha   90.00
_cell.angle_beta   90.00
_cell.angle_gamma   90.00
#
_symmetry.space_group_name_H-M   'P 1'
#
loop_
_entity.id
_entity.type
_entity.pdbx_description
1 polymer ?
#
loop_
_entity_poly.entity_id
_entity_poly.type
_entity_poly.pdbx_seq_one_letter_code
_entity_poly.pdbx_strand_id
1 'polypeptide(L)'
;MKSYNMKSFLLIVLLGISSISAAQNLLDLSGNWELALDSTDVGEKEGWYLKSFSDNISLPGTTDLARKGTSNRLVPKLEKPQLLRLTRKNAYVGVAWYKREINIPKSMAGQPLEFSFERVLWQSRLWIDGEEVAGAQESLIASHRFVMPKGLSAGKHIIALRIDNRKRYDISANDLAHAYTNDTQIMWNGVLGKMKLTARQKVSIQHVNVYPDVRNGKIRVAVTLENSGHKPEKVKLALQVGQPEGGQKFVEKEFQITLQEGRQKLEYDYSLGTDMKKWDEFTPELYNLSVVCRFDRKKTERKDVSFGMREIDNGQGILTVNGNRIFLRGTLECCIF
;
A
#
# COMPACT_ATOMS: atom_id res chain seq x y z
N MET A 1 -21.72 -33.50 40.27
CA MET A 1 -22.25 -32.72 39.12
C MET A 1 -21.85 -31.26 39.30
N LYS A 2 -20.87 -30.77 38.58
CA LYS A 2 -20.44 -29.36 38.64
C LYS A 2 -21.19 -28.56 37.57
N SER A 3 -21.98 -27.57 38.01
CA SER A 3 -22.69 -26.66 37.11
C SER A 3 -21.68 -25.74 36.42
N TYR A 4 -21.54 -25.87 35.11
CA TYR A 4 -20.76 -24.94 34.31
C TYR A 4 -21.54 -23.63 34.09
N ASN A 5 -20.90 -22.52 34.44
CA ASN A 5 -21.49 -21.18 34.45
C ASN A 5 -21.76 -20.72 33.00
N MET A 6 -23.03 -20.62 32.62
CA MET A 6 -23.55 -20.18 31.31
C MET A 6 -23.14 -18.74 30.93
N LYS A 7 -22.57 -17.97 31.85
CA LYS A 7 -22.11 -16.59 31.63
C LYS A 7 -20.79 -16.50 30.85
N SER A 8 -19.96 -17.56 30.89
CA SER A 8 -18.66 -17.58 30.13
C SER A 8 -18.85 -17.89 28.65
N PHE A 9 -19.96 -18.53 28.29
CA PHE A 9 -20.22 -18.85 26.85
C PHE A 9 -20.73 -17.65 26.05
N LEU A 10 -21.40 -16.70 26.71
CA LEU A 10 -21.92 -15.50 26.06
C LEU A 10 -20.82 -14.48 25.73
N LEU A 11 -19.70 -14.49 26.47
CA LEU A 11 -18.58 -13.56 26.25
C LEU A 11 -17.71 -13.94 25.03
N ILE A 12 -17.64 -15.23 24.70
CA ILE A 12 -16.87 -15.74 23.56
C ILE A 12 -17.58 -15.46 22.23
N VAL A 13 -18.92 -15.45 22.24
CA VAL A 13 -19.72 -15.15 21.03
C VAL A 13 -19.69 -13.66 20.66
N LEU A 14 -19.55 -12.75 21.63
CA LEU A 14 -19.46 -11.30 21.36
C LEU A 14 -18.11 -10.83 20.83
N LEU A 15 -17.02 -11.55 21.10
CA LEU A 15 -15.68 -11.25 20.52
C LEU A 15 -15.50 -11.74 19.08
N GLY A 16 -16.36 -12.67 18.60
CA GLY A 16 -16.33 -13.17 17.23
C GLY A 16 -17.01 -12.27 16.20
N ILE A 17 -17.84 -11.31 16.62
CA ILE A 17 -18.65 -10.50 15.69
C ILE A 17 -17.92 -9.24 15.20
N SER A 18 -16.90 -8.76 15.90
CA SER A 18 -16.15 -7.57 15.51
C SER A 18 -15.14 -7.78 14.36
N SER A 19 -14.81 -9.03 14.02
CA SER A 19 -13.86 -9.35 12.95
C SER A 19 -14.49 -9.44 11.55
N ILE A 20 -15.82 -9.51 11.46
CA ILE A 20 -16.53 -9.74 10.18
C ILE A 20 -16.69 -8.45 9.36
N SER A 21 -16.64 -7.28 9.99
CA SER A 21 -16.90 -6.02 9.29
C SER A 21 -15.75 -5.53 8.41
N ALA A 22 -14.50 -5.91 8.71
CA ALA A 22 -13.34 -5.50 7.90
C ALA A 22 -13.18 -6.31 6.61
N ALA A 23 -13.65 -7.56 6.59
CA ALA A 23 -13.58 -8.44 5.42
C ALA A 23 -14.61 -8.10 4.32
N GLN A 24 -15.64 -7.33 4.62
CA GLN A 24 -16.72 -7.02 3.66
C GLN A 24 -16.37 -5.95 2.62
N ASN A 25 -15.28 -5.20 2.80
CA ASN A 25 -14.91 -4.08 1.94
C ASN A 25 -13.59 -4.29 1.17
N LEU A 26 -13.06 -5.50 1.20
CA LEU A 26 -11.80 -5.85 0.56
C LEU A 26 -11.94 -7.15 -0.23
N LEU A 27 -11.50 -7.15 -1.49
CA LEU A 27 -11.35 -8.32 -2.33
C LEU A 27 -9.87 -8.49 -2.69
N ASP A 28 -9.32 -9.68 -2.40
CA ASP A 28 -7.99 -10.06 -2.84
C ASP A 28 -8.00 -10.41 -4.32
N LEU A 29 -7.07 -9.80 -5.06
CA LEU A 29 -6.91 -10.01 -6.50
C LEU A 29 -5.79 -11.01 -6.82
N SER A 30 -5.18 -11.64 -5.83
CA SER A 30 -4.16 -12.68 -6.01
C SER A 30 -4.74 -13.94 -6.66
N GLY A 31 -3.92 -14.68 -7.38
CA GLY A 31 -4.28 -15.97 -7.97
C GLY A 31 -3.96 -16.06 -9.46
N ASN A 32 -4.70 -16.89 -10.19
CA ASN A 32 -4.45 -17.14 -11.60
C ASN A 32 -5.03 -16.03 -12.48
N TRP A 33 -4.21 -15.55 -13.41
CA TRP A 33 -4.55 -14.52 -14.41
C TRP A 33 -4.19 -15.04 -15.80
N GLU A 34 -5.00 -14.73 -16.79
CA GLU A 34 -4.62 -14.89 -18.20
C GLU A 34 -3.47 -13.93 -18.52
N LEU A 35 -2.58 -14.33 -19.42
CA LEU A 35 -1.38 -13.59 -19.82
C LEU A 35 -1.24 -13.52 -21.34
N ALA A 36 -0.92 -12.33 -21.87
CA ALA A 36 -0.41 -12.15 -23.21
C ALA A 36 0.79 -11.21 -23.23
N LEU A 37 1.88 -11.61 -23.87
CA LEU A 37 3.06 -10.78 -24.08
C LEU A 37 2.89 -9.99 -25.39
N ASP A 38 2.88 -8.68 -25.29
CA ASP A 38 2.65 -7.74 -26.38
C ASP A 38 3.97 -7.03 -26.76
N SER A 39 4.86 -7.79 -27.40
CA SER A 39 6.20 -7.29 -27.74
C SER A 39 6.21 -6.16 -28.77
N THR A 40 5.15 -6.02 -29.55
CA THR A 40 4.98 -5.00 -30.58
C THR A 40 4.10 -3.83 -30.15
N ASP A 41 3.54 -3.90 -28.94
CA ASP A 41 2.68 -2.86 -28.32
C ASP A 41 1.44 -2.51 -29.19
N VAL A 42 0.80 -3.54 -29.72
CA VAL A 42 -0.40 -3.39 -30.57
C VAL A 42 -1.70 -3.64 -29.79
N GLY A 43 -1.62 -4.23 -28.59
CA GLY A 43 -2.77 -4.74 -27.88
C GLY A 43 -3.80 -3.70 -27.53
N GLU A 44 -3.40 -2.47 -27.22
CA GLU A 44 -4.36 -1.39 -26.98
C GLU A 44 -5.14 -1.02 -28.25
N LYS A 45 -4.45 -0.84 -29.37
CA LYS A 45 -5.07 -0.55 -30.68
C LYS A 45 -5.99 -1.68 -31.15
N GLU A 46 -5.63 -2.92 -30.86
CA GLU A 46 -6.39 -4.12 -31.23
C GLU A 46 -7.43 -4.55 -30.20
N GLY A 47 -7.62 -3.79 -29.12
CA GLY A 47 -8.63 -4.06 -28.11
C GLY A 47 -8.38 -5.35 -27.32
N TRP A 48 -7.13 -5.64 -26.95
CA TRP A 48 -6.79 -6.85 -26.20
C TRP A 48 -7.43 -6.88 -24.81
N TYR A 49 -7.80 -5.75 -24.26
CA TYR A 49 -8.58 -5.67 -23.03
C TYR A 49 -9.97 -6.36 -23.13
N LEU A 50 -10.45 -6.62 -24.34
CA LEU A 50 -11.69 -7.37 -24.61
C LEU A 50 -11.44 -8.84 -24.98
N LYS A 51 -10.21 -9.20 -25.42
CA LYS A 51 -9.87 -10.55 -25.88
C LYS A 51 -9.53 -11.46 -24.70
N SER A 52 -9.71 -12.78 -24.84
CA SER A 52 -9.21 -13.81 -23.93
C SER A 52 -7.81 -14.26 -24.34
N PHE A 53 -7.00 -14.70 -23.38
CA PHE A 53 -5.66 -15.19 -23.61
C PHE A 53 -5.56 -16.66 -23.20
N SER A 54 -4.78 -17.43 -23.96
CA SER A 54 -4.60 -18.87 -23.71
C SER A 54 -3.52 -19.17 -22.67
N ASP A 55 -2.59 -18.23 -22.44
CA ASP A 55 -1.53 -18.41 -21.46
C ASP A 55 -1.92 -17.86 -20.08
N ASN A 56 -1.28 -18.35 -19.02
CA ASN A 56 -1.64 -18.03 -17.65
C ASN A 56 -0.40 -17.76 -16.80
N ILE A 57 -0.62 -16.95 -15.74
CA ILE A 57 0.38 -16.64 -14.73
C ILE A 57 -0.27 -16.52 -13.36
N SER A 58 0.43 -16.96 -12.31
CA SER A 58 0.02 -16.66 -10.92
C SER A 58 0.55 -15.29 -10.50
N LEU A 59 -0.35 -14.41 -10.05
CA LEU A 59 -0.03 -13.12 -9.47
C LEU A 59 -0.44 -13.10 -7.98
N PRO A 60 0.30 -12.45 -7.09
CA PRO A 60 1.58 -11.74 -7.32
C PRO A 60 2.67 -12.66 -7.86
N GLY A 61 3.45 -12.16 -8.79
CA GLY A 61 4.53 -12.87 -9.45
C GLY A 61 5.04 -12.10 -10.67
N THR A 62 6.10 -12.62 -11.27
CA THR A 62 6.74 -12.00 -12.42
C THR A 62 6.87 -12.96 -13.61
N THR A 63 6.97 -12.42 -14.80
CA THR A 63 7.08 -13.20 -16.04
C THR A 63 8.29 -14.13 -16.04
N ASP A 64 9.44 -13.65 -15.52
CA ASP A 64 10.67 -14.45 -15.43
C ASP A 64 10.56 -15.62 -14.44
N LEU A 65 9.96 -15.43 -13.26
CA LEU A 65 9.68 -16.50 -12.31
C LEU A 65 8.70 -17.54 -12.89
N ALA A 66 7.70 -17.08 -13.66
CA ALA A 66 6.75 -17.92 -14.35
C ALA A 66 7.32 -18.57 -15.62
N ARG A 67 8.62 -18.36 -15.93
CA ARG A 67 9.31 -18.85 -17.12
C ARG A 67 8.67 -18.36 -18.43
N LYS A 68 8.16 -17.14 -18.42
CA LYS A 68 7.58 -16.48 -19.61
C LYS A 68 8.61 -15.52 -20.23
N GLY A 69 8.45 -15.22 -21.52
CA GLY A 69 9.37 -14.38 -22.28
C GLY A 69 10.47 -15.19 -22.96
N THR A 70 11.57 -14.53 -23.30
CA THR A 70 12.70 -15.11 -24.03
C THR A 70 13.59 -15.91 -23.09
N SER A 71 13.82 -17.17 -23.42
CA SER A 71 14.76 -18.02 -22.68
C SER A 71 16.19 -17.57 -22.85
N ASN A 72 16.93 -17.51 -21.75
CA ASN A 72 18.35 -17.25 -21.76
C ASN A 72 19.10 -18.53 -22.21
N ARG A 73 19.82 -18.43 -23.32
CA ARG A 73 20.64 -19.50 -23.88
C ARG A 73 22.15 -19.30 -23.61
N LEU A 74 22.54 -18.35 -22.78
CA LEU A 74 23.93 -18.11 -22.43
C LEU A 74 24.51 -19.32 -21.70
N VAL A 75 25.63 -19.82 -22.20
CA VAL A 75 26.45 -20.79 -21.47
C VAL A 75 27.25 -20.01 -20.44
N PRO A 76 27.13 -20.32 -19.13
CA PRO A 76 27.88 -19.63 -18.10
C PRO A 76 29.38 -19.74 -18.32
N LYS A 77 30.06 -18.59 -18.30
CA LYS A 77 31.52 -18.49 -18.34
C LYS A 77 31.98 -17.63 -17.15
N LEU A 78 33.11 -17.98 -16.57
CA LEU A 78 33.73 -17.19 -15.50
C LEU A 78 34.49 -15.98 -16.08
N GLU A 79 33.82 -15.20 -16.92
CA GLU A 79 34.35 -14.00 -17.55
C GLU A 79 33.71 -12.74 -16.95
N LYS A 80 34.52 -11.70 -16.73
CA LYS A 80 34.09 -10.45 -16.09
C LYS A 80 32.76 -9.89 -16.65
N PRO A 81 32.52 -9.84 -17.98
CA PRO A 81 31.26 -9.33 -18.51
C PRO A 81 30.01 -10.12 -18.09
N GLN A 82 30.15 -11.43 -17.85
CA GLN A 82 29.04 -12.26 -17.38
C GLN A 82 28.87 -12.19 -15.83
N LEU A 83 29.99 -12.12 -15.10
CA LEU A 83 29.96 -12.03 -13.65
C LEU A 83 29.36 -10.72 -13.13
N LEU A 84 29.46 -9.65 -13.93
CA LEU A 84 28.92 -8.33 -13.60
C LEU A 84 27.46 -8.14 -14.00
N ARG A 85 26.83 -9.10 -14.69
CA ARG A 85 25.45 -9.01 -15.13
C ARG A 85 24.56 -9.96 -14.36
N LEU A 86 23.45 -9.43 -13.86
CA LEU A 86 22.39 -10.25 -13.30
C LEU A 86 21.72 -11.05 -14.42
N THR A 87 21.72 -12.38 -14.27
CA THR A 87 21.24 -13.30 -15.29
C THR A 87 19.96 -13.99 -14.88
N ARG A 88 18.96 -13.98 -15.75
CA ARG A 88 17.67 -14.66 -15.58
C ARG A 88 17.56 -15.84 -16.54
N LYS A 89 16.78 -16.87 -16.16
CA LYS A 89 16.46 -17.96 -17.08
C LYS A 89 15.55 -17.50 -18.23
N ASN A 90 14.62 -16.62 -17.92
CA ASN A 90 13.74 -15.99 -18.89
C ASN A 90 13.75 -14.47 -18.68
N ALA A 91 13.59 -13.70 -19.74
CA ALA A 91 13.54 -12.24 -19.69
C ALA A 91 12.40 -11.73 -20.57
N TYR A 92 11.70 -10.72 -20.06
CA TYR A 92 10.73 -9.98 -20.85
C TYR A 92 10.80 -8.49 -20.52
N VAL A 93 11.04 -7.67 -21.53
CA VAL A 93 10.95 -6.21 -21.47
C VAL A 93 10.02 -5.79 -22.58
N GLY A 94 8.91 -5.21 -22.24
CA GLY A 94 7.83 -4.85 -23.16
C GLY A 94 6.49 -4.74 -22.46
N VAL A 95 5.45 -4.65 -23.25
CA VAL A 95 4.07 -4.62 -22.75
C VAL A 95 3.56 -6.03 -22.52
N ALA A 96 2.94 -6.25 -21.36
CA ALA A 96 2.21 -7.47 -21.06
C ALA A 96 0.79 -7.15 -20.59
N TRP A 97 -0.14 -8.00 -20.97
CA TRP A 97 -1.54 -7.92 -20.62
C TRP A 97 -1.90 -9.04 -19.67
N TYR A 98 -2.55 -8.69 -18.57
CA TYR A 98 -3.02 -9.60 -17.54
C TYR A 98 -4.52 -9.44 -17.43
N LYS A 99 -5.26 -10.56 -17.44
CA LYS A 99 -6.71 -10.53 -17.44
C LYS A 99 -7.31 -11.52 -16.45
N ARG A 100 -8.41 -11.13 -15.81
CA ARG A 100 -9.08 -11.96 -14.81
C ARG A 100 -10.54 -11.59 -14.66
N GLU A 101 -11.40 -12.61 -14.48
CA GLU A 101 -12.76 -12.41 -13.97
C GLU A 101 -12.72 -12.25 -12.43
N ILE A 102 -13.42 -11.26 -11.92
CA ILE A 102 -13.64 -11.04 -10.49
C ILE A 102 -15.15 -11.06 -10.22
N ASN A 103 -15.51 -11.33 -8.96
CA ASN A 103 -16.90 -11.28 -8.53
C ASN A 103 -17.07 -10.21 -7.45
N ILE A 104 -17.78 -9.12 -7.77
CA ILE A 104 -18.05 -8.02 -6.84
C ILE A 104 -19.16 -8.45 -5.87
N PRO A 105 -18.90 -8.51 -4.56
CA PRO A 105 -19.90 -8.86 -3.58
C PRO A 105 -20.95 -7.74 -3.45
N LYS A 106 -22.17 -8.11 -3.07
CA LYS A 106 -23.29 -7.15 -2.87
C LYS A 106 -22.93 -6.03 -1.89
N SER A 107 -22.08 -6.31 -0.91
CA SER A 107 -21.62 -5.31 0.08
C SER A 107 -20.77 -4.20 -0.53
N MET A 108 -20.10 -4.45 -1.67
CA MET A 108 -19.26 -3.45 -2.36
C MET A 108 -19.94 -2.80 -3.54
N ALA A 109 -21.10 -3.33 -3.97
CA ALA A 109 -21.81 -2.87 -5.17
C ALA A 109 -22.22 -1.39 -5.05
N GLY A 110 -21.99 -0.64 -6.13
CA GLY A 110 -22.34 0.78 -6.23
C GLY A 110 -21.51 1.71 -5.36
N GLN A 111 -20.54 1.20 -4.58
CA GLN A 111 -19.62 2.03 -3.82
C GLN A 111 -18.43 2.45 -4.69
N PRO A 112 -17.82 3.61 -4.46
CA PRO A 112 -16.53 3.93 -5.05
C PRO A 112 -15.52 2.84 -4.73
N LEU A 113 -14.73 2.43 -5.72
CA LEU A 113 -13.76 1.35 -5.61
C LEU A 113 -12.35 1.87 -5.84
N GLU A 114 -11.37 1.24 -5.19
CA GLU A 114 -9.94 1.47 -5.43
C GLU A 114 -9.25 0.14 -5.69
N PHE A 115 -8.69 -0.02 -6.88
CA PHE A 115 -7.75 -1.09 -7.21
C PHE A 115 -6.35 -0.66 -6.82
N SER A 116 -5.64 -1.50 -6.09
CA SER A 116 -4.27 -1.23 -5.65
C SER A 116 -3.37 -2.42 -5.96
N PHE A 117 -2.28 -2.15 -6.69
CA PHE A 117 -1.21 -3.07 -7.00
C PHE A 117 0.06 -2.55 -6.33
N GLU A 118 0.61 -3.30 -5.38
CA GLU A 118 1.63 -2.78 -4.45
C GLU A 118 2.91 -2.38 -5.17
N ARG A 119 3.39 -3.21 -6.09
CA ARG A 119 4.58 -2.92 -6.90
C ARG A 119 4.37 -3.38 -8.33
N VAL A 120 4.56 -2.45 -9.25
CA VAL A 120 4.48 -2.66 -10.70
C VAL A 120 5.60 -1.86 -11.37
N LEU A 121 6.39 -2.46 -12.23
CA LEU A 121 7.37 -1.79 -13.07
C LEU A 121 6.76 -1.60 -14.46
N TRP A 122 6.79 -0.50 -15.03
CA TRP A 122 7.08 0.91 -14.68
C TRP A 122 5.77 1.68 -14.74
N GLN A 123 4.99 1.40 -15.78
CA GLN A 123 3.69 1.97 -16.06
C GLN A 123 2.62 0.89 -16.08
N SER A 124 1.44 1.22 -15.61
CA SER A 124 0.27 0.35 -15.79
C SER A 124 -0.97 1.15 -16.17
N ARG A 125 -1.91 0.48 -16.86
CA ARG A 125 -3.25 0.95 -17.17
C ARG A 125 -4.25 -0.16 -16.87
N LEU A 126 -5.46 0.19 -16.48
CA LEU A 126 -6.50 -0.74 -16.03
C LEU A 126 -7.78 -0.52 -16.81
N TRP A 127 -8.39 -1.60 -17.25
CA TRP A 127 -9.73 -1.64 -17.85
C TRP A 127 -10.64 -2.55 -17.05
N ILE A 128 -11.89 -2.17 -16.95
CA ILE A 128 -12.97 -2.97 -16.35
C ILE A 128 -14.09 -3.08 -17.38
N ASP A 129 -14.46 -4.31 -17.74
CA ASP A 129 -15.49 -4.61 -18.75
C ASP A 129 -15.26 -3.86 -20.09
N GLY A 130 -14.00 -3.61 -20.41
CA GLY A 130 -13.60 -2.90 -21.63
C GLY A 130 -13.49 -1.38 -21.50
N GLU A 131 -13.88 -0.78 -20.38
CA GLU A 131 -13.73 0.65 -20.11
C GLU A 131 -12.45 0.94 -19.28
N GLU A 132 -11.67 1.93 -19.70
CA GLU A 132 -10.47 2.33 -18.96
C GLU A 132 -10.83 3.03 -17.65
N VAL A 133 -10.16 2.61 -16.57
CA VAL A 133 -10.32 3.17 -15.23
C VAL A 133 -9.19 4.14 -14.94
N ALA A 134 -9.48 5.43 -14.93
CA ALA A 134 -8.51 6.50 -14.72
C ALA A 134 -7.38 6.48 -15.78
N GLY A 135 -6.41 7.38 -15.67
CA GLY A 135 -5.24 7.38 -16.57
C GLY A 135 -4.15 6.40 -16.13
N ALA A 136 -3.09 6.33 -16.92
CA ALA A 136 -1.91 5.54 -16.62
C ALA A 136 -1.32 5.90 -15.25
N GLN A 137 -0.86 4.89 -14.52
CA GLN A 137 -0.09 5.03 -13.31
C GLN A 137 1.39 4.73 -13.59
N GLU A 138 2.28 5.54 -13.06
CA GLU A 138 3.72 5.40 -13.23
C GLU A 138 4.43 5.48 -11.89
N SER A 139 5.20 4.45 -11.56
CA SER A 139 6.13 4.45 -10.43
C SER A 139 7.08 3.27 -10.52
N LEU A 140 8.26 3.43 -9.93
CA LEU A 140 9.20 2.31 -9.69
C LEU A 140 8.98 1.66 -8.32
N ILE A 141 8.47 2.42 -7.33
CA ILE A 141 8.43 2.00 -5.93
C ILE A 141 7.06 2.16 -5.27
N ALA A 142 6.25 3.14 -5.70
CA ALA A 142 4.94 3.38 -5.11
C ALA A 142 3.88 2.45 -5.70
N SER A 143 2.86 2.15 -4.90
CA SER A 143 1.72 1.36 -5.37
C SER A 143 0.96 2.09 -6.47
N HIS A 144 0.59 1.36 -7.52
CA HIS A 144 -0.32 1.85 -8.55
C HIS A 144 -1.76 1.76 -8.05
N ARG A 145 -2.49 2.86 -8.11
CA ARG A 145 -3.86 2.97 -7.57
C ARG A 145 -4.80 3.53 -8.61
N PHE A 146 -5.87 2.80 -8.87
CA PHE A 146 -6.93 3.21 -9.79
C PHE A 146 -8.22 3.39 -9.02
N VAL A 147 -8.74 4.62 -9.02
CA VAL A 147 -9.98 4.96 -8.34
C VAL A 147 -11.11 4.97 -9.34
N MET A 148 -12.18 4.24 -9.04
CA MET A 148 -13.42 4.17 -9.81
C MET A 148 -14.56 4.79 -8.99
N PRO A 149 -14.91 6.06 -9.23
CA PRO A 149 -15.89 6.78 -8.39
C PRO A 149 -17.31 6.22 -8.47
N LYS A 150 -17.70 5.73 -9.63
CA LYS A 150 -19.07 5.22 -9.86
C LYS A 150 -19.34 3.84 -9.26
N GLY A 151 -18.29 3.11 -8.86
CA GLY A 151 -18.43 1.73 -8.41
C GLY A 151 -18.84 0.76 -9.52
N LEU A 152 -19.02 -0.50 -9.13
CA LEU A 152 -19.49 -1.58 -10.03
C LEU A 152 -20.77 -2.19 -9.48
N SER A 153 -21.54 -2.87 -10.34
CA SER A 153 -22.66 -3.71 -9.92
C SER A 153 -22.16 -4.94 -9.15
N ALA A 154 -23.03 -5.60 -8.40
CA ALA A 154 -22.72 -6.92 -7.87
C ALA A 154 -22.66 -7.94 -9.00
N GLY A 155 -21.72 -8.91 -8.90
CA GLY A 155 -21.59 -9.98 -9.87
C GLY A 155 -20.25 -9.99 -10.58
N LYS A 156 -20.20 -10.64 -11.72
CA LYS A 156 -18.98 -10.88 -12.50
C LYS A 156 -18.58 -9.64 -13.30
N HIS A 157 -17.29 -9.34 -13.25
CA HIS A 157 -16.63 -8.27 -14.02
C HIS A 157 -15.29 -8.76 -14.52
N ILE A 158 -14.87 -8.27 -15.68
CA ILE A 158 -13.56 -8.59 -16.25
C ILE A 158 -12.61 -7.43 -16.02
N ILE A 159 -11.49 -7.70 -15.38
CA ILE A 159 -10.39 -6.75 -15.27
C ILE A 159 -9.28 -7.10 -16.25
N ALA A 160 -8.74 -6.08 -16.93
CA ALA A 160 -7.58 -6.19 -17.80
C ALA A 160 -6.54 -5.16 -17.36
N LEU A 161 -5.35 -5.64 -16.99
CA LEU A 161 -4.22 -4.82 -16.54
C LEU A 161 -3.12 -4.89 -17.60
N ARG A 162 -2.76 -3.74 -18.18
CA ARG A 162 -1.60 -3.58 -19.07
C ARG A 162 -0.43 -3.10 -18.25
N ILE A 163 0.71 -3.76 -18.36
CA ILE A 163 1.96 -3.37 -17.70
C ILE A 163 3.04 -3.19 -18.76
N ASP A 164 3.72 -2.05 -18.71
CA ASP A 164 4.84 -1.71 -19.57
C ASP A 164 6.08 -1.47 -18.69
N ASN A 165 7.02 -2.41 -18.72
CA ASN A 165 8.25 -2.33 -17.95
C ASN A 165 9.43 -1.79 -18.76
N ARG A 166 9.20 -1.19 -19.92
CA ARG A 166 10.26 -0.51 -20.68
C ARG A 166 10.72 0.73 -19.93
N LYS A 167 12.01 1.06 -20.03
CA LYS A 167 12.58 2.30 -19.49
C LYS A 167 11.90 3.50 -20.16
N ARG A 168 11.22 4.32 -19.38
CA ARG A 168 10.47 5.48 -19.88
C ARG A 168 11.29 6.76 -19.88
N TYR A 169 12.17 6.92 -18.91
CA TYR A 169 13.01 8.10 -18.72
C TYR A 169 14.45 7.66 -18.52
N ASP A 170 15.40 8.47 -18.94
CA ASP A 170 16.79 8.22 -18.61
C ASP A 170 17.07 8.65 -17.17
N ILE A 171 17.08 7.67 -16.27
CA ILE A 171 17.40 7.83 -14.86
C ILE A 171 18.79 7.30 -14.51
N SER A 172 19.57 6.86 -15.51
CA SER A 172 20.94 6.42 -15.36
C SER A 172 21.90 7.60 -15.52
N ALA A 173 22.70 7.89 -14.51
CA ALA A 173 23.85 8.77 -14.64
C ALA A 173 25.06 7.92 -15.08
N ASN A 174 25.37 7.94 -16.38
CA ASN A 174 26.31 7.03 -17.02
C ASN A 174 25.98 5.53 -16.75
N ASP A 175 26.50 4.60 -17.47
CA ASP A 175 26.16 3.17 -17.41
C ASP A 175 26.35 2.49 -16.03
N LEU A 176 26.79 3.22 -15.03
CA LEU A 176 27.08 2.73 -13.68
C LEU A 176 26.06 3.15 -12.62
N ALA A 177 25.03 3.91 -12.97
CA ALA A 177 24.04 4.29 -11.97
C ALA A 177 23.20 3.09 -11.53
N HIS A 178 22.93 3.01 -10.24
CA HIS A 178 22.07 2.02 -9.59
C HIS A 178 20.59 2.14 -9.95
N ALA A 179 20.31 2.66 -11.16
CA ALA A 179 18.97 2.87 -11.63
C ALA A 179 18.68 1.91 -12.78
N TYR A 180 17.57 1.28 -12.77
CA TYR A 180 16.88 0.50 -13.80
C TYR A 180 17.77 0.06 -15.00
N THR A 181 18.78 -0.76 -14.72
CA THR A 181 19.70 -1.36 -15.72
C THR A 181 19.80 -2.87 -15.49
N ASN A 182 20.11 -3.62 -16.57
CA ASN A 182 20.31 -5.07 -16.45
C ASN A 182 21.55 -5.46 -15.64
N ASP A 183 22.44 -4.52 -15.35
CA ASP A 183 23.69 -4.78 -14.65
C ASP A 183 23.52 -4.75 -13.12
N THR A 184 22.61 -3.92 -12.63
CA THR A 184 22.38 -3.74 -11.19
C THR A 184 21.04 -4.25 -10.71
N GLN A 185 20.03 -4.27 -11.59
CA GLN A 185 18.68 -4.69 -11.24
C GLN A 185 18.00 -5.45 -12.36
N ILE A 186 17.24 -6.47 -11.99
CA ILE A 186 16.45 -7.25 -12.94
C ILE A 186 15.20 -6.45 -13.32
N MET A 187 15.07 -6.10 -14.60
CA MET A 187 13.82 -5.58 -15.15
C MET A 187 12.79 -6.71 -15.26
N TRP A 188 11.77 -6.68 -14.44
CA TRP A 188 10.72 -7.70 -14.40
C TRP A 188 9.39 -7.12 -14.89
N ASN A 189 8.48 -7.97 -15.34
CA ASN A 189 7.11 -7.61 -15.68
C ASN A 189 6.15 -8.47 -14.86
N GLY A 190 5.11 -7.85 -14.30
CA GLY A 190 4.17 -8.51 -13.42
C GLY A 190 3.74 -7.60 -12.26
N VAL A 191 3.28 -8.21 -11.17
CA VAL A 191 2.89 -7.52 -9.94
C VAL A 191 3.53 -8.23 -8.75
N LEU A 192 4.17 -7.46 -7.87
CA LEU A 192 4.70 -7.98 -6.61
C LEU A 192 3.96 -7.36 -5.42
N GLY A 193 3.95 -8.10 -4.31
CA GLY A 193 3.25 -7.69 -3.10
C GLY A 193 1.73 -7.82 -3.20
N LYS A 194 1.00 -6.97 -2.48
CA LYS A 194 -0.46 -7.08 -2.34
C LYS A 194 -1.20 -6.54 -3.56
N MET A 195 -2.19 -7.29 -3.99
CA MET A 195 -3.13 -6.92 -5.05
C MET A 195 -4.53 -6.92 -4.47
N LYS A 196 -5.19 -5.78 -4.43
CA LYS A 196 -6.50 -5.68 -3.76
C LYS A 196 -7.45 -4.70 -4.43
N LEU A 197 -8.73 -5.01 -4.32
CA LEU A 197 -9.82 -4.11 -4.57
C LEU A 197 -10.48 -3.74 -3.24
N THR A 198 -10.63 -2.46 -2.96
CA THR A 198 -11.22 -1.96 -1.73
C THR A 198 -12.39 -1.05 -2.03
N ALA A 199 -13.53 -1.25 -1.37
CA ALA A 199 -14.60 -0.27 -1.40
C ALA A 199 -14.20 0.94 -0.56
N ARG A 200 -14.21 2.13 -1.18
CA ARG A 200 -13.88 3.39 -0.51
C ARG A 200 -15.09 3.95 0.21
N GLN A 201 -14.88 4.42 1.40
CA GLN A 201 -15.90 5.20 2.11
C GLN A 201 -15.91 6.64 1.58
N LYS A 202 -17.06 7.31 1.69
CA LYS A 202 -17.23 8.72 1.32
C LYS A 202 -16.21 9.61 2.04
N VAL A 203 -15.97 9.33 3.32
CA VAL A 203 -14.92 9.97 4.11
C VAL A 203 -13.83 8.95 4.39
N SER A 204 -12.58 9.31 4.15
CA SER A 204 -11.44 8.42 4.35
C SER A 204 -10.24 9.15 4.97
N ILE A 205 -9.44 8.39 5.76
CA ILE A 205 -8.17 8.85 6.32
C ILE A 205 -7.06 8.51 5.34
N GLN A 206 -6.55 9.49 4.61
CA GLN A 206 -5.51 9.32 3.61
C GLN A 206 -4.14 9.14 4.26
N HIS A 207 -3.74 10.08 5.10
CA HIS A 207 -2.44 10.08 5.77
C HIS A 207 -2.57 10.44 7.23
N VAL A 208 -1.74 9.82 8.06
CA VAL A 208 -1.51 10.20 9.45
C VAL A 208 -0.01 10.27 9.67
N ASN A 209 0.48 11.44 10.04
CA ASN A 209 1.87 11.66 10.40
C ASN A 209 1.96 12.11 11.86
N VAL A 210 2.94 11.56 12.58
CA VAL A 210 3.20 11.90 13.97
C VAL A 210 4.58 12.54 14.06
N TYR A 211 4.62 13.73 14.68
CA TYR A 211 5.86 14.49 14.89
C TYR A 211 6.09 14.62 16.40
N PRO A 212 7.00 13.84 16.98
CA PRO A 212 7.34 13.93 18.39
C PRO A 212 8.03 15.24 18.74
N ASP A 213 7.63 15.83 19.86
CA ASP A 213 8.32 16.90 20.57
C ASP A 213 8.72 16.35 21.95
N VAL A 214 9.91 15.76 22.00
CA VAL A 214 10.40 15.04 23.17
C VAL A 214 10.63 15.97 24.35
N ARG A 215 11.06 17.21 24.08
CA ARG A 215 11.36 18.21 25.14
C ARG A 215 10.12 18.63 25.91
N ASN A 216 8.99 18.73 25.19
CA ASN A 216 7.74 19.20 25.77
C ASN A 216 6.75 18.07 26.09
N GLY A 217 7.15 16.80 25.90
CA GLY A 217 6.29 15.64 26.14
C GLY A 217 5.02 15.64 25.29
N LYS A 218 5.11 16.06 24.04
CA LYS A 218 3.98 16.22 23.12
C LYS A 218 4.25 15.51 21.79
N ILE A 219 3.17 15.28 21.07
CA ILE A 219 3.21 14.97 19.65
C ILE A 219 2.33 15.95 18.89
N ARG A 220 2.76 16.34 17.68
CA ARG A 220 1.89 16.99 16.71
C ARG A 220 1.42 15.90 15.73
N VAL A 221 0.12 15.76 15.62
CA VAL A 221 -0.54 14.78 14.74
C VAL A 221 -1.10 15.52 13.53
N ALA A 222 -0.61 15.19 12.35
CA ALA A 222 -1.15 15.70 11.08
C ALA A 222 -2.00 14.59 10.42
N VAL A 223 -3.30 14.85 10.28
CA VAL A 223 -4.27 13.94 9.66
C VAL A 223 -4.75 14.53 8.35
N THR A 224 -4.61 13.79 7.24
CA THR A 224 -5.21 14.17 5.98
C THR A 224 -6.47 13.34 5.79
N LEU A 225 -7.62 14.02 5.78
CA LEU A 225 -8.93 13.44 5.49
C LEU A 225 -9.34 13.77 4.05
N GLU A 226 -10.09 12.89 3.42
CA GLU A 226 -10.70 13.12 2.12
C GLU A 226 -12.20 12.89 2.20
N ASN A 227 -12.98 13.87 1.72
CA ASN A 227 -14.39 13.71 1.43
C ASN A 227 -14.57 13.60 -0.08
N SER A 228 -14.87 12.40 -0.56
CA SER A 228 -15.14 12.14 -1.98
C SER A 228 -16.56 12.47 -2.42
N GLY A 229 -17.41 12.93 -1.51
CA GLY A 229 -18.77 13.40 -1.81
C GLY A 229 -18.79 14.88 -2.14
N HIS A 230 -19.82 15.32 -2.91
CA HIS A 230 -19.97 16.70 -3.37
C HIS A 230 -20.57 17.66 -2.32
N LYS A 231 -20.85 17.19 -1.12
CA LYS A 231 -21.41 18.01 -0.02
C LYS A 231 -20.51 17.95 1.19
N PRO A 232 -20.43 19.04 1.97
CA PRO A 232 -19.73 19.03 3.25
C PRO A 232 -20.26 17.90 4.16
N GLU A 233 -19.37 17.26 4.88
CA GLU A 233 -19.68 16.16 5.81
C GLU A 233 -19.29 16.51 7.23
N LYS A 234 -20.21 16.31 8.18
CA LYS A 234 -19.90 16.45 9.61
C LYS A 234 -19.21 15.18 10.09
N VAL A 235 -18.00 15.31 10.58
CA VAL A 235 -17.18 14.21 11.07
C VAL A 235 -16.76 14.46 12.52
N LYS A 236 -16.72 13.37 13.29
CA LYS A 236 -16.14 13.32 14.62
C LYS A 236 -14.80 12.59 14.53
N LEU A 237 -13.71 13.30 14.71
CA LEU A 237 -12.36 12.76 14.68
C LEU A 237 -11.91 12.50 16.11
N ALA A 238 -11.52 11.29 16.43
CA ALA A 238 -10.98 10.90 17.73
C ALA A 238 -9.51 10.47 17.58
N LEU A 239 -8.67 10.95 18.49
CA LEU A 239 -7.26 10.62 18.62
C LEU A 239 -7.06 9.91 19.97
N GLN A 240 -6.58 8.67 19.94
CA GLN A 240 -6.28 7.88 21.13
C GLN A 240 -4.83 7.38 21.04
N VAL A 241 -4.02 7.76 22.02
CA VAL A 241 -2.66 7.23 22.17
C VAL A 241 -2.65 6.17 23.27
N GLY A 242 -1.85 5.12 23.07
CA GLY A 242 -1.61 4.09 24.07
C GLY A 242 -0.26 3.40 23.83
N GLN A 243 0.23 2.70 24.85
CA GLN A 243 1.35 1.78 24.69
C GLN A 243 0.86 0.46 24.09
N PRO A 244 1.68 -0.26 23.31
CA PRO A 244 1.38 -1.61 22.85
C PRO A 244 1.08 -2.57 24.03
N GLU A 245 0.37 -3.67 23.74
CA GLU A 245 0.16 -4.78 24.69
C GLU A 245 -0.53 -4.43 26.03
N GLY A 246 -1.44 -3.43 25.99
CA GLY A 246 -2.28 -3.11 27.14
C GLY A 246 -1.61 -2.22 28.20
N GLY A 247 -0.49 -1.58 27.86
CA GLY A 247 0.15 -0.57 28.68
C GLY A 247 -0.68 0.70 28.85
N GLN A 248 -0.05 1.79 29.30
CA GLN A 248 -0.71 3.07 29.58
C GLN A 248 -1.52 3.57 28.39
N LYS A 249 -2.77 3.97 28.65
CA LYS A 249 -3.64 4.69 27.70
C LYS A 249 -3.75 6.14 28.14
N PHE A 250 -3.61 7.03 27.18
CA PHE A 250 -3.77 8.47 27.39
C PHE A 250 -5.21 8.90 27.09
N VAL A 251 -5.57 10.10 27.52
CA VAL A 251 -6.94 10.63 27.35
C VAL A 251 -7.28 10.77 25.88
N GLU A 252 -8.40 10.20 25.44
CA GLU A 252 -8.92 10.37 24.09
C GLU A 252 -9.28 11.85 23.84
N LYS A 253 -8.85 12.39 22.70
CA LYS A 253 -9.25 13.72 22.25
C LYS A 253 -10.19 13.60 21.07
N GLU A 254 -11.32 14.29 21.14
CA GLU A 254 -12.33 14.30 20.10
C GLU A 254 -12.51 15.72 19.53
N PHE A 255 -12.68 15.79 18.20
CA PHE A 255 -12.88 17.02 17.47
C PHE A 255 -14.08 16.88 16.53
N GLN A 256 -14.95 17.88 16.52
CA GLN A 256 -16.02 17.99 15.54
C GLN A 256 -15.56 18.84 14.37
N ILE A 257 -15.67 18.34 13.16
CA ILE A 257 -15.14 18.96 11.96
C ILE A 257 -16.22 18.96 10.88
N THR A 258 -16.29 20.03 10.10
CA THR A 258 -17.03 20.05 8.84
C THR A 258 -16.02 19.88 7.70
N LEU A 259 -15.96 18.66 7.16
CA LEU A 259 -15.04 18.30 6.09
C LEU A 259 -15.66 18.69 4.74
N GLN A 260 -15.03 19.64 4.04
CA GLN A 260 -15.44 20.07 2.70
C GLN A 260 -15.10 18.98 1.67
N GLU A 261 -15.60 19.09 0.45
CA GLU A 261 -15.23 18.24 -0.67
C GLU A 261 -13.71 18.28 -0.88
N GLY A 262 -13.11 17.11 -1.20
CA GLY A 262 -11.69 16.95 -1.46
C GLY A 262 -10.88 16.66 -0.20
N ARG A 263 -9.59 16.97 -0.27
CA ARG A 263 -8.61 16.66 0.78
C ARG A 263 -8.37 17.86 1.70
N GLN A 264 -8.36 17.59 2.99
CA GLN A 264 -8.03 18.57 4.02
C GLN A 264 -6.99 17.99 4.97
N LYS A 265 -5.94 18.78 5.24
CA LYS A 265 -4.93 18.47 6.25
C LYS A 265 -5.28 19.21 7.53
N LEU A 266 -5.34 18.48 8.63
CA LEU A 266 -5.66 18.97 9.97
C LEU A 266 -4.51 18.64 10.90
N GLU A 267 -4.16 19.55 11.80
CA GLU A 267 -3.06 19.34 12.73
C GLU A 267 -3.55 19.56 14.18
N TYR A 268 -3.11 18.67 15.07
CA TYR A 268 -3.50 18.65 16.47
C TYR A 268 -2.32 18.36 17.37
N ASP A 269 -2.20 19.09 18.46
CA ASP A 269 -1.25 18.77 19.52
C ASP A 269 -1.87 17.80 20.53
N TYR A 270 -1.09 16.79 20.89
CA TYR A 270 -1.48 15.78 21.86
C TYR A 270 -0.38 15.61 22.90
N SER A 271 -0.71 15.87 24.19
CA SER A 271 0.26 15.76 25.28
C SER A 271 0.32 14.34 25.83
N LEU A 272 1.55 13.83 25.99
CA LEU A 272 1.86 12.56 26.65
C LEU A 272 2.39 12.78 28.08
N GLY A 273 2.69 14.04 28.44
CA GLY A 273 3.32 14.35 29.73
C GLY A 273 4.84 14.18 29.71
N THR A 274 5.47 14.60 30.79
CA THR A 274 6.93 14.55 30.95
C THR A 274 7.46 13.15 31.23
N ASP A 275 6.62 12.27 31.78
CA ASP A 275 6.96 10.89 32.16
C ASP A 275 6.85 9.90 31.00
N MET A 276 6.66 10.41 29.78
CA MET A 276 6.62 9.56 28.59
C MET A 276 7.94 8.82 28.39
N LYS A 277 7.85 7.57 27.99
CA LYS A 277 9.04 6.75 27.65
C LYS A 277 9.62 7.21 26.32
N LYS A 278 10.94 7.45 26.32
CA LYS A 278 11.68 7.83 25.11
C LYS A 278 12.08 6.57 24.34
N TRP A 279 12.20 6.71 23.03
CA TRP A 279 12.72 5.66 22.17
C TRP A 279 14.22 5.88 21.93
N ASP A 280 15.02 4.84 22.11
CA ASP A 280 16.39 4.74 21.58
C ASP A 280 16.65 3.33 21.07
N GLU A 281 17.85 3.08 20.51
CA GLU A 281 18.19 1.78 19.93
C GLU A 281 18.31 0.65 20.96
N PHE A 282 18.48 0.95 22.25
CA PHE A 282 18.60 -0.01 23.34
C PHE A 282 17.27 -0.25 24.06
N THR A 283 16.42 0.79 24.09
CA THR A 283 15.07 0.76 24.65
C THR A 283 14.07 1.28 23.62
N PRO A 284 13.70 0.47 22.60
CA PRO A 284 12.87 0.91 21.48
C PRO A 284 11.37 0.98 21.85
N GLU A 285 11.06 1.80 22.85
CA GLU A 285 9.69 1.98 23.33
C GLU A 285 8.81 2.67 22.28
N LEU A 286 7.70 2.05 21.95
CA LEU A 286 6.76 2.52 20.96
C LEU A 286 5.42 2.88 21.59
N TYR A 287 4.72 3.79 20.93
CA TYR A 287 3.33 4.14 21.17
C TYR A 287 2.51 3.86 19.93
N ASN A 288 1.22 3.60 20.11
CA ASN A 288 0.26 3.49 19.02
C ASN A 288 -0.73 4.66 19.10
N LEU A 289 -0.84 5.39 18.00
CA LEU A 289 -1.88 6.38 17.79
C LEU A 289 -2.99 5.73 16.96
N SER A 290 -4.20 5.66 17.51
CA SER A 290 -5.42 5.33 16.78
C SER A 290 -6.12 6.62 16.38
N VAL A 291 -6.32 6.81 15.10
CA VAL A 291 -7.13 7.89 14.52
C VAL A 291 -8.44 7.28 14.05
N VAL A 292 -9.55 7.72 14.64
CA VAL A 292 -10.89 7.20 14.34
C VAL A 292 -11.75 8.35 13.81
N CYS A 293 -12.24 8.20 12.59
CA CYS A 293 -13.14 9.14 11.94
C CYS A 293 -14.55 8.55 11.91
N ARG A 294 -15.51 9.17 12.60
CA ARG A 294 -16.92 8.76 12.64
C ARG A 294 -17.76 9.74 11.82
N PHE A 295 -18.55 9.23 10.91
CA PHE A 295 -19.45 10.00 10.04
C PHE A 295 -20.72 9.20 9.77
N ASP A 296 -21.80 9.86 9.34
CA ASP A 296 -23.06 9.24 8.97
C ASP A 296 -23.56 8.18 10.00
N ARG A 297 -23.74 8.62 11.23
CA ARG A 297 -24.25 7.87 12.42
C ARG A 297 -23.69 6.45 12.65
N LYS A 298 -23.24 5.71 11.63
CA LYS A 298 -22.83 4.30 11.72
C LYS A 298 -21.49 3.98 11.02
N LYS A 299 -20.97 4.90 10.23
CA LYS A 299 -19.74 4.67 9.48
C LYS A 299 -18.53 5.16 10.26
N THR A 300 -17.53 4.32 10.29
CA THR A 300 -16.29 4.60 11.00
C THR A 300 -15.11 4.17 10.13
N GLU A 301 -14.12 5.02 10.03
CA GLU A 301 -12.82 4.67 9.49
C GLU A 301 -11.77 4.81 10.58
N ARG A 302 -10.81 3.90 10.63
CA ARG A 302 -9.75 3.87 11.61
C ARG A 302 -8.40 3.66 10.93
N LYS A 303 -7.39 4.38 11.42
CA LYS A 303 -6.00 4.19 11.04
C LYS A 303 -5.13 4.22 12.28
N ASP A 304 -4.30 3.19 12.42
CA ASP A 304 -3.36 3.05 13.52
C ASP A 304 -1.94 3.33 13.02
N VAL A 305 -1.18 4.09 13.80
CA VAL A 305 0.21 4.45 13.49
C VAL A 305 1.07 4.23 14.73
N SER A 306 2.13 3.45 14.57
CA SER A 306 3.14 3.25 15.61
C SER A 306 4.22 4.33 15.51
N PHE A 307 4.65 4.88 16.65
CA PHE A 307 5.70 5.90 16.71
C PHE A 307 6.52 5.78 18.00
N GLY A 308 7.76 6.29 17.96
CA GLY A 308 8.61 6.44 19.14
C GLY A 308 8.80 7.91 19.50
N MET A 309 8.92 8.21 20.80
CA MET A 309 9.27 9.55 21.28
C MET A 309 10.75 9.77 21.10
N ARG A 310 11.16 10.21 19.90
CA ARG A 310 12.54 10.45 19.52
C ARG A 310 12.72 11.77 18.78
N GLU A 311 13.80 12.45 19.08
CA GLU A 311 14.31 13.63 18.39
C GLU A 311 15.69 13.30 17.81
N ILE A 312 15.85 13.45 16.49
CA ILE A 312 17.14 13.27 15.81
C ILE A 312 17.69 14.65 15.52
N ASP A 313 18.94 14.90 15.95
CA ASP A 313 19.63 16.18 15.75
C ASP A 313 21.05 15.96 15.23
N ASN A 314 21.51 16.90 14.38
CA ASN A 314 22.88 16.95 13.86
C ASN A 314 23.52 18.34 14.02
N GLY A 315 23.00 19.17 14.90
CA GLY A 315 23.30 20.61 15.01
C GLY A 315 24.77 20.98 15.25
N GLN A 316 25.62 20.03 15.66
CA GLN A 316 27.06 20.24 15.85
C GLN A 316 27.91 19.30 14.98
N GLY A 317 27.37 18.79 13.88
CA GLY A 317 28.04 17.79 13.04
C GLY A 317 28.12 16.40 13.67
N ILE A 318 27.47 16.20 14.80
CA ILE A 318 27.35 14.91 15.49
C ILE A 318 25.88 14.49 15.49
N LEU A 319 25.59 13.31 14.96
CA LEU A 319 24.24 12.79 14.99
C LEU A 319 23.87 12.29 16.39
N THR A 320 22.75 12.78 16.90
CA THR A 320 22.22 12.40 18.20
C THR A 320 20.76 11.93 18.12
N VAL A 321 20.39 11.04 19.04
CA VAL A 321 18.99 10.68 19.32
C VAL A 321 18.69 11.06 20.76
N ASN A 322 17.68 11.90 20.97
CA ASN A 322 17.31 12.43 22.26
C ASN A 322 18.50 13.06 23.03
N GLY A 323 19.42 13.71 22.30
CA GLY A 323 20.64 14.31 22.86
C GLY A 323 21.81 13.35 23.06
N ASN A 324 21.63 12.05 22.92
CA ASN A 324 22.68 11.05 23.04
C ASN A 324 23.33 10.80 21.67
N ARG A 325 24.67 10.84 21.64
CA ARG A 325 25.42 10.53 20.41
C ARG A 325 25.13 9.10 19.97
N ILE A 326 24.84 8.94 18.67
CA ILE A 326 24.66 7.63 18.07
C ILE A 326 25.75 7.32 17.07
N PHE A 327 25.98 6.03 16.85
CA PHE A 327 26.88 5.52 15.83
C PHE A 327 26.06 4.75 14.79
N LEU A 328 25.98 5.29 13.57
CA LEU A 328 25.24 4.63 12.50
C LEU A 328 25.98 3.41 12.00
N ARG A 329 25.28 2.28 12.00
CA ARG A 329 25.69 1.05 11.33
C ARG A 329 24.69 0.77 10.23
N GLY A 330 25.17 0.45 9.05
CA GLY A 330 24.32 0.21 7.90
C GLY A 330 24.96 -0.71 6.90
N THR A 331 24.15 -1.15 5.96
CA THR A 331 24.56 -1.89 4.78
C THR A 331 24.28 -1.05 3.55
N LEU A 332 25.01 -1.30 2.48
CA LEU A 332 24.65 -0.76 1.18
C LEU A 332 23.48 -1.58 0.62
N GLU A 333 22.35 -0.92 0.42
CA GLU A 333 21.19 -1.51 -0.23
C GLU A 333 21.03 -0.87 -1.61
N CYS A 334 21.20 -1.66 -2.67
CA CYS A 334 21.13 -1.20 -4.06
C CYS A 334 19.68 -1.30 -4.58
N CYS A 335 18.70 -0.77 -3.86
CA CYS A 335 17.30 -0.66 -4.23
C CYS A 335 16.81 -1.74 -5.20
N ILE A 336 16.08 -2.70 -4.72
CA ILE A 336 15.34 -3.65 -5.55
C ILE A 336 13.99 -3.00 -5.87
N PHE A 337 13.81 -2.62 -7.11
CA PHE A 337 12.53 -2.09 -7.59
C PHE A 337 11.49 -3.17 -7.78
#